data_65b44edf413f526896a6840f2a70cb7b
#
_entry.id   65b44edf413f526896a6840f2a70cb7b
#
_cell.length_a   1.000
_cell.length_b   1.000
_cell.length_c   1.000
_cell.angle_alpha   90.00
_cell.angle_beta   90.00
_cell.angle_gamma   90.00
#
_symmetry.space_group_name_H-M   'P 1'
#
loop_
_entity.id
_entity.type
_entity.pdbx_description
1 polymer ?
#
loop_
_entity_poly.entity_id
_entity_poly.type
_entity_poly.pdbx_seq_one_letter_code
_entity_poly.pdbx_strand_id
1 'polypeptide(L)'
;MKLLIILHGDPDYEHDDLTEVGKREARCLAARIAPMKVREYFVSPLGRAKATAAPTLEKAGRQATEYDWLRELSIPIARPDKNGELSRVPWDWLPQDWLRDTRLLSAERWMENEVMQGGRVGEAYAHVTWELDALLARFGYEREGLLYRVREPNEDTLVFFCHLGLGCALLSHLMNCSPMVLWQGTVMAPSSVSVVYTEERRPGCACFRAASIGDVSHLYAAGLAPSFAARFCETYGNGDRVD
;
A
#
# COMPACT_ATOMS: atom_id res chain seq x y z
N MET A 1 14.03 12.56 -0.15
CA MET A 1 13.32 11.66 0.81
C MET A 1 13.01 10.33 0.15
N LYS A 2 12.92 9.25 0.94
CA LYS A 2 12.53 7.91 0.50
C LYS A 2 11.39 7.40 1.38
N LEU A 3 10.35 6.85 0.76
CA LEU A 3 9.26 6.17 1.45
C LEU A 3 9.31 4.68 1.12
N LEU A 4 9.22 3.82 2.13
CA LEU A 4 9.04 2.38 1.99
C LEU A 4 7.64 2.05 2.48
N ILE A 5 6.76 1.63 1.57
CA ILE A 5 5.40 1.19 1.87
C ILE A 5 5.41 -0.34 1.83
N ILE A 6 5.20 -0.95 2.99
CA ILE A 6 5.38 -2.38 3.22
C ILE A 6 4.03 -3.02 3.50
N LEU A 7 3.68 -4.01 2.71
CA LEU A 7 2.52 -4.86 2.95
C LEU A 7 2.82 -5.86 4.07
N HIS A 8 1.83 -6.15 4.92
CA HIS A 8 1.97 -7.19 5.94
C HIS A 8 2.34 -8.55 5.32
N GLY A 9 2.98 -9.42 6.09
CA GLY A 9 3.28 -10.80 5.71
C GLY A 9 2.02 -11.64 5.50
N ASP A 10 2.19 -12.89 5.09
CA ASP A 10 1.08 -13.82 4.85
C ASP A 10 0.14 -13.89 6.06
N PRO A 11 -1.16 -13.50 5.90
CA PRO A 11 -2.03 -13.18 7.02
C PRO A 11 -2.80 -14.39 7.55
N ASP A 12 -2.90 -14.47 8.86
CA ASP A 12 -3.96 -15.19 9.57
C ASP A 12 -5.08 -14.18 9.93
N TYR A 13 -6.11 -14.14 9.11
CA TYR A 13 -7.22 -13.21 9.30
C TYR A 13 -8.13 -13.54 10.48
N GLU A 14 -8.12 -14.79 10.94
CA GLU A 14 -8.94 -15.24 12.09
C GLU A 14 -8.42 -14.63 13.39
N HIS A 15 -7.09 -14.57 13.54
CA HIS A 15 -6.43 -14.06 14.74
C HIS A 15 -5.84 -12.65 14.56
N ASP A 16 -6.02 -12.02 13.39
CA ASP A 16 -5.35 -10.77 13.00
C ASP A 16 -3.83 -10.80 13.24
N ASP A 17 -3.20 -11.90 12.86
CA ASP A 17 -1.77 -12.18 13.02
C ASP A 17 -1.17 -12.67 11.69
N LEU A 18 0.02 -13.23 11.73
CA LEU A 18 0.70 -13.86 10.61
C LEU A 18 0.66 -15.39 10.72
N THR A 19 0.52 -16.06 9.56
CA THR A 19 0.79 -17.48 9.46
C THR A 19 2.27 -17.78 9.73
N GLU A 20 2.63 -19.06 9.85
CA GLU A 20 4.03 -19.45 9.94
C GLU A 20 4.86 -19.06 8.70
N VAL A 21 4.21 -18.98 7.53
CA VAL A 21 4.81 -18.41 6.30
C VAL A 21 5.07 -16.94 6.49
N GLY A 22 4.05 -16.15 6.89
CA GLY A 22 4.17 -14.73 7.14
C GLY A 22 5.22 -14.37 8.18
N LYS A 23 5.36 -15.15 9.24
CA LYS A 23 6.42 -14.97 10.24
C LYS A 23 7.84 -15.17 9.65
N ARG A 24 7.99 -16.11 8.70
CA ARG A 24 9.26 -16.26 7.96
C ARG A 24 9.51 -15.08 7.03
N GLU A 25 8.51 -14.64 6.30
CA GLU A 25 8.58 -13.47 5.44
C GLU A 25 8.99 -12.22 6.22
N ALA A 26 8.37 -11.98 7.39
CA ALA A 26 8.71 -10.86 8.27
C ALA A 26 10.18 -10.89 8.75
N ARG A 27 10.73 -12.07 9.02
CA ARG A 27 12.16 -12.22 9.35
C ARG A 27 13.09 -11.92 8.17
N CYS A 28 12.73 -12.34 6.95
CA CYS A 28 13.48 -12.02 5.74
C CYS A 28 13.42 -10.50 5.45
N LEU A 29 12.24 -9.90 5.62
CA LEU A 29 12.05 -8.46 5.51
C LEU A 29 12.92 -7.69 6.52
N ALA A 30 12.98 -8.15 7.76
CA ALA A 30 13.83 -7.56 8.80
C ALA A 30 15.33 -7.60 8.44
N ALA A 31 15.79 -8.63 7.75
CA ALA A 31 17.18 -8.68 7.27
C ALA A 31 17.48 -7.59 6.24
N ARG A 32 16.49 -7.20 5.42
CA ARG A 32 16.59 -6.13 4.42
C ARG A 32 16.47 -4.73 5.02
N ILE A 33 15.50 -4.52 5.91
CA ILE A 33 15.11 -3.17 6.36
C ILE A 33 15.89 -2.70 7.58
N ALA A 34 16.15 -3.58 8.57
CA ALA A 34 16.80 -3.18 9.82
C ALA A 34 18.20 -2.54 9.66
N PRO A 35 19.04 -2.93 8.66
CA PRO A 35 20.34 -2.27 8.43
C PRO A 35 20.24 -0.88 7.82
N MET A 36 19.06 -0.46 7.33
CA MET A 36 18.88 0.84 6.68
C MET A 36 18.91 1.97 7.72
N LYS A 37 19.41 3.14 7.30
CA LYS A 37 19.27 4.37 8.09
C LYS A 37 17.84 4.89 7.91
N VAL A 38 16.94 4.51 8.81
CA VAL A 38 15.53 4.93 8.81
C VAL A 38 15.33 6.07 9.80
N ARG A 39 14.66 7.13 9.35
CA ARG A 39 14.31 8.29 10.18
C ARG A 39 13.19 7.93 11.15
N GLU A 40 12.06 7.45 10.62
CA GLU A 40 10.91 7.03 11.41
C GLU A 40 10.21 5.80 10.81
N TYR A 41 9.62 5.00 11.70
CA TYR A 41 8.78 3.86 11.37
C TYR A 41 7.35 4.15 11.78
N PHE A 42 6.40 3.81 10.91
CA PHE A 42 4.97 3.93 11.12
C PHE A 42 4.31 2.58 10.94
N VAL A 43 3.28 2.31 11.71
CA VAL A 43 2.61 1.00 11.67
C VAL A 43 1.11 1.14 11.81
N SER A 44 0.38 0.33 11.05
CA SER A 44 -1.06 0.12 11.22
C SER A 44 -1.36 -0.51 12.60
N PRO A 45 -2.47 -0.15 13.26
CA PRO A 45 -2.87 -0.78 14.52
C PRO A 45 -3.29 -2.24 14.38
N LEU A 46 -3.48 -2.77 13.16
CA LEU A 46 -3.89 -4.16 12.94
C LEU A 46 -2.74 -5.14 13.26
N GLY A 47 -3.09 -6.25 13.92
CA GLY A 47 -2.13 -7.23 14.47
C GLY A 47 -1.14 -7.74 13.44
N ARG A 48 -1.61 -8.15 12.25
CA ARG A 48 -0.76 -8.66 11.16
C ARG A 48 0.30 -7.65 10.67
N ALA A 49 -0.01 -6.34 10.68
CA ALA A 49 0.96 -5.31 10.31
C ALA A 49 2.00 -5.12 11.44
N LYS A 50 1.57 -5.13 12.70
CA LYS A 50 2.46 -5.11 13.87
C LYS A 50 3.38 -6.31 13.92
N ALA A 51 2.84 -7.51 13.68
CA ALA A 51 3.62 -8.76 13.64
C ALA A 51 4.65 -8.75 12.51
N THR A 52 4.35 -8.10 11.37
CA THR A 52 5.30 -7.90 10.27
C THR A 52 6.42 -6.93 10.65
N ALA A 53 6.08 -5.84 11.34
CA ALA A 53 7.04 -4.82 11.77
C ALA A 53 7.97 -5.31 12.88
N ALA A 54 7.48 -6.14 13.79
CA ALA A 54 8.16 -6.51 15.04
C ALA A 54 9.60 -7.02 14.85
N PRO A 55 9.91 -7.98 13.97
CA PRO A 55 11.29 -8.44 13.77
C PRO A 55 12.24 -7.34 13.25
N THR A 56 11.71 -6.41 12.42
CA THR A 56 12.49 -5.27 11.91
C THR A 56 12.81 -4.30 13.04
N LEU A 57 11.81 -3.93 13.84
CA LEU A 57 11.94 -2.99 14.93
C LEU A 57 12.86 -3.52 16.05
N GLU A 58 12.69 -4.78 16.40
CA GLU A 58 13.57 -5.46 17.36
C GLU A 58 15.02 -5.43 16.91
N LYS A 59 15.29 -5.88 15.66
CA LYS A 59 16.65 -5.93 15.11
C LYS A 59 17.28 -4.53 14.95
N ALA A 60 16.47 -3.51 14.65
CA ALA A 60 16.93 -2.13 14.53
C ALA A 60 17.07 -1.41 15.89
N GLY A 61 16.57 -1.98 16.99
CA GLY A 61 16.49 -1.33 18.28
C GLY A 61 15.59 -0.07 18.26
N ARG A 62 14.51 -0.08 17.50
CA ARG A 62 13.64 1.07 17.24
C ARG A 62 12.17 0.75 17.58
N GLN A 63 11.36 1.78 17.64
CA GLN A 63 9.92 1.70 17.79
C GLN A 63 9.24 2.32 16.57
N ALA A 64 7.99 1.92 16.31
CA ALA A 64 7.14 2.55 15.31
C ALA A 64 6.04 3.38 15.97
N THR A 65 5.68 4.50 15.33
CA THR A 65 4.49 5.26 15.69
C THR A 65 3.27 4.59 15.06
N GLU A 66 2.31 4.25 15.88
CA GLU A 66 1.04 3.69 15.42
C GLU A 66 0.10 4.81 14.97
N TYR A 67 -0.48 4.66 13.76
CA TYR A 67 -1.49 5.56 13.22
C TYR A 67 -2.74 4.79 12.80
N ASP A 68 -3.91 5.23 13.27
CA ASP A 68 -5.18 4.59 12.95
C ASP A 68 -5.51 4.66 11.45
N TRP A 69 -5.15 5.75 10.77
CA TRP A 69 -5.35 5.91 9.32
C TRP A 69 -4.53 4.95 8.45
N LEU A 70 -3.56 4.22 9.02
CA LEU A 70 -2.82 3.16 8.33
C LEU A 70 -3.56 1.81 8.29
N ARG A 71 -4.80 1.72 8.80
CA ARG A 71 -5.64 0.53 8.66
C ARG A 71 -5.95 0.22 7.20
N GLU A 72 -6.29 -1.06 6.94
CA GLU A 72 -6.78 -1.44 5.61
C GLU A 72 -8.08 -0.70 5.27
N LEU A 73 -8.22 -0.33 3.99
CA LEU A 73 -9.43 0.30 3.44
C LEU A 73 -10.56 -0.73 3.30
N SER A 74 -11.07 -1.20 4.41
CA SER A 74 -12.19 -2.16 4.47
C SER A 74 -13.52 -1.44 4.27
N ILE A 75 -13.77 -0.98 3.05
CA ILE A 75 -14.96 -0.22 2.67
C ILE A 75 -15.81 -1.09 1.75
N PRO A 76 -17.01 -1.49 2.18
CA PRO A 76 -17.89 -2.30 1.35
C PRO A 76 -18.43 -1.50 0.17
N ILE A 77 -18.50 -2.14 -0.99
CA ILE A 77 -19.18 -1.65 -2.17
C ILE A 77 -20.26 -2.64 -2.62
N ALA A 78 -21.33 -2.14 -3.24
CA ALA A 78 -22.31 -2.97 -3.90
C ALA A 78 -21.73 -3.49 -5.23
N ARG A 79 -21.43 -4.78 -5.31
CA ARG A 79 -20.77 -5.40 -6.48
C ARG A 79 -21.70 -5.44 -7.69
N PRO A 80 -21.34 -4.79 -8.82
CA PRO A 80 -22.16 -4.82 -10.04
C PRO A 80 -22.28 -6.22 -10.64
N ASP A 81 -21.23 -7.03 -10.52
CA ASP A 81 -21.14 -8.39 -11.05
C ASP A 81 -21.91 -9.44 -10.22
N LYS A 82 -22.42 -9.06 -9.04
CA LYS A 82 -23.15 -9.91 -8.12
C LYS A 82 -24.48 -9.31 -7.65
N ASN A 83 -25.19 -8.64 -8.54
CA ASN A 83 -26.52 -8.06 -8.26
C ASN A 83 -26.57 -7.16 -6.99
N GLY A 84 -25.47 -6.47 -6.68
CA GLY A 84 -25.41 -5.57 -5.54
C GLY A 84 -25.05 -6.23 -4.20
N GLU A 85 -24.63 -7.50 -4.19
CA GLU A 85 -24.03 -8.12 -3.01
C GLU A 85 -22.84 -7.27 -2.52
N LEU A 86 -22.75 -7.06 -1.21
CA LEU A 86 -21.66 -6.25 -0.64
C LEU A 86 -20.34 -7.02 -0.65
N SER A 87 -19.31 -6.38 -1.16
CA SER A 87 -17.92 -6.83 -0.93
C SER A 87 -17.41 -6.32 0.42
N ARG A 88 -16.19 -6.74 0.80
CA ARG A 88 -15.49 -6.18 1.96
C ARG A 88 -14.59 -5.00 1.61
N VAL A 89 -14.23 -4.88 0.33
CA VAL A 89 -13.21 -3.96 -0.14
C VAL A 89 -13.60 -3.31 -1.47
N PRO A 90 -13.17 -2.07 -1.77
CA PRO A 90 -13.64 -1.34 -2.95
C PRO A 90 -13.09 -1.85 -4.29
N TRP A 91 -12.13 -2.77 -4.29
CA TRP A 91 -11.53 -3.33 -5.50
C TRP A 91 -12.00 -4.76 -5.83
N ASP A 92 -12.91 -5.36 -5.05
CA ASP A 92 -13.38 -6.72 -5.28
C ASP A 92 -14.55 -6.76 -6.27
N TRP A 93 -14.29 -6.55 -7.54
CA TRP A 93 -15.20 -6.75 -8.66
C TRP A 93 -14.47 -7.10 -9.96
N LEU A 94 -15.19 -7.65 -10.95
CA LEU A 94 -14.57 -8.25 -12.13
C LEU A 94 -14.01 -7.20 -13.10
N PRO A 95 -12.87 -7.48 -13.76
CA PRO A 95 -12.26 -6.56 -14.72
C PRO A 95 -13.20 -6.11 -15.83
N GLN A 96 -14.00 -7.01 -16.37
CA GLN A 96 -14.95 -6.70 -17.46
C GLN A 96 -16.09 -5.78 -17.03
N ASP A 97 -16.30 -5.57 -15.73
CA ASP A 97 -17.33 -4.68 -15.23
C ASP A 97 -16.76 -3.31 -14.84
N TRP A 98 -15.68 -3.24 -14.11
CA TRP A 98 -15.09 -1.95 -13.76
C TRP A 98 -14.46 -1.23 -14.97
N LEU A 99 -13.91 -1.95 -15.96
CA LEU A 99 -13.31 -1.36 -17.16
C LEU A 99 -14.34 -0.75 -18.13
N ARG A 100 -15.65 -1.00 -17.94
CA ARG A 100 -16.70 -0.33 -18.72
C ARG A 100 -16.82 1.16 -18.43
N ASP A 101 -16.40 1.58 -17.24
CA ASP A 101 -16.41 2.97 -16.84
C ASP A 101 -15.00 3.56 -16.82
N THR A 102 -14.64 4.24 -17.90
CA THR A 102 -13.31 4.86 -18.04
C THR A 102 -13.04 5.97 -17.02
N ARG A 103 -14.06 6.48 -16.31
CA ARG A 103 -13.87 7.40 -15.19
C ARG A 103 -12.99 6.78 -14.11
N LEU A 104 -13.10 5.47 -13.91
CA LEU A 104 -12.29 4.73 -12.93
C LEU A 104 -10.78 4.72 -13.24
N LEU A 105 -10.38 5.02 -14.47
CA LEU A 105 -8.98 5.18 -14.85
C LEU A 105 -8.44 6.60 -14.62
N SER A 106 -9.34 7.59 -14.43
CA SER A 106 -8.95 9.00 -14.22
C SER A 106 -8.62 9.29 -12.77
N ALA A 107 -7.50 9.97 -12.53
CA ALA A 107 -7.10 10.41 -11.19
C ALA A 107 -8.13 11.36 -10.54
N GLU A 108 -8.84 12.16 -11.35
CA GLU A 108 -9.78 13.15 -10.86
C GLU A 108 -11.22 12.63 -10.79
N ARG A 109 -11.58 11.65 -11.67
CA ARG A 109 -12.97 11.28 -11.92
C ARG A 109 -13.39 9.93 -11.36
N TRP A 110 -12.48 9.11 -10.86
CA TRP A 110 -12.80 7.76 -10.37
C TRP A 110 -13.84 7.77 -9.25
N MET A 111 -13.86 8.83 -8.44
CA MET A 111 -14.84 9.01 -7.35
C MET A 111 -16.26 9.34 -7.85
N GLU A 112 -16.42 9.73 -9.13
CA GLU A 112 -17.74 10.00 -9.74
C GLU A 112 -18.49 8.71 -10.09
N ASN A 113 -17.81 7.54 -10.07
CA ASN A 113 -18.45 6.27 -10.32
C ASN A 113 -19.48 5.94 -9.22
N GLU A 114 -20.66 5.48 -9.60
CA GLU A 114 -21.80 5.28 -8.71
C GLU A 114 -21.52 4.23 -7.61
N VAL A 115 -20.72 3.22 -7.92
CA VAL A 115 -20.31 2.17 -6.95
C VAL A 115 -19.38 2.77 -5.90
N MET A 116 -18.43 3.60 -6.34
CA MET A 116 -17.50 4.30 -5.44
C MET A 116 -18.22 5.33 -4.56
N GLN A 117 -19.21 6.04 -5.12
CA GLN A 117 -20.06 6.97 -4.36
C GLN A 117 -20.91 6.23 -3.33
N GLY A 118 -21.57 5.14 -3.72
CA GLY A 118 -22.41 4.35 -2.83
C GLY A 118 -21.65 3.78 -1.64
N GLY A 119 -20.39 3.39 -1.83
CA GLY A 119 -19.49 2.95 -0.77
C GLY A 119 -18.81 4.09 0.01
N ARG A 120 -18.97 5.35 -0.41
CA ARG A 120 -18.24 6.51 0.14
C ARG A 120 -16.71 6.33 0.09
N VAL A 121 -16.23 5.63 -0.94
CA VAL A 121 -14.81 5.27 -1.08
C VAL A 121 -13.93 6.52 -1.21
N GLY A 122 -14.44 7.54 -1.93
CA GLY A 122 -13.75 8.81 -2.11
C GLY A 122 -13.49 9.55 -0.80
N GLU A 123 -14.40 9.49 0.17
CA GLU A 123 -14.22 10.14 1.48
C GLU A 123 -13.09 9.48 2.28
N ALA A 124 -13.08 8.15 2.31
CA ALA A 124 -12.02 7.42 3.00
C ALA A 124 -10.66 7.60 2.33
N TYR A 125 -10.62 7.62 0.99
CA TYR A 125 -9.41 7.94 0.24
C TYR A 125 -8.90 9.35 0.56
N ALA A 126 -9.79 10.34 0.55
CA ALA A 126 -9.44 11.73 0.87
C ALA A 126 -8.89 11.86 2.30
N HIS A 127 -9.45 11.11 3.27
CA HIS A 127 -8.94 11.09 4.63
C HIS A 127 -7.51 10.56 4.71
N VAL A 128 -7.24 9.37 4.16
CA VAL A 128 -5.90 8.76 4.28
C VAL A 128 -4.83 9.54 3.50
N THR A 129 -5.20 10.13 2.37
CA THR A 129 -4.26 10.96 1.59
C THR A 129 -3.99 12.30 2.26
N TRP A 130 -4.97 12.90 2.92
CA TRP A 130 -4.78 14.09 3.74
C TRP A 130 -3.84 13.82 4.94
N GLU A 131 -4.02 12.70 5.63
CA GLU A 131 -3.14 12.28 6.74
C GLU A 131 -1.71 12.05 6.26
N LEU A 132 -1.53 11.42 5.08
CA LEU A 132 -0.21 11.27 4.47
C LEU A 132 0.43 12.63 4.18
N ASP A 133 -0.31 13.56 3.56
CA ASP A 133 0.21 14.90 3.23
C ASP A 133 0.55 15.69 4.50
N ALA A 134 -0.29 15.61 5.55
CA ALA A 134 -0.01 16.22 6.84
C ALA A 134 1.25 15.62 7.50
N LEU A 135 1.46 14.32 7.36
CA LEU A 135 2.68 13.67 7.83
C LEU A 135 3.91 14.14 7.04
N LEU A 136 3.83 14.16 5.69
CA LEU A 136 4.95 14.58 4.83
C LEU A 136 5.32 16.06 5.05
N ALA A 137 4.35 16.92 5.36
CA ALA A 137 4.59 18.32 5.72
C ALA A 137 5.51 18.47 6.95
N ARG A 138 5.41 17.55 7.94
CA ARG A 138 6.32 17.51 9.11
C ARG A 138 7.78 17.21 8.74
N PHE A 139 7.98 16.60 7.55
CA PHE A 139 9.30 16.28 7.01
C PHE A 139 9.70 17.25 5.87
N GLY A 140 9.04 18.39 5.77
CA GLY A 140 9.40 19.46 4.84
C GLY A 140 8.79 19.38 3.44
N TYR A 141 7.80 18.51 3.20
CA TYR A 141 7.12 18.34 1.91
C TYR A 141 5.64 18.65 2.03
N GLU A 142 5.22 19.84 1.61
CA GLU A 142 3.84 20.33 1.67
C GLU A 142 3.15 20.13 0.32
N ARG A 143 1.98 19.45 0.30
CA ARG A 143 1.21 19.26 -0.94
C ARG A 143 0.74 20.57 -1.52
N GLU A 144 0.97 20.78 -2.82
CA GLU A 144 0.54 21.94 -3.59
C GLU A 144 0.02 21.49 -4.97
N GLY A 145 -1.29 21.28 -5.07
CA GLY A 145 -1.91 20.67 -6.25
C GLY A 145 -1.41 19.23 -6.47
N LEU A 146 -0.76 18.99 -7.60
CA LEU A 146 -0.19 17.67 -7.96
C LEU A 146 1.30 17.51 -7.59
N LEU A 147 1.90 18.56 -7.01
CA LEU A 147 3.30 18.59 -6.61
C LEU A 147 3.44 18.81 -5.10
N TYR A 148 4.67 18.84 -4.65
CA TYR A 148 5.01 19.16 -3.27
C TYR A 148 5.96 20.35 -3.23
N ARG A 149 5.62 21.36 -2.42
CA ARG A 149 6.54 22.42 -2.06
C ARG A 149 7.54 21.88 -1.05
N VAL A 150 8.82 22.07 -1.36
CA VAL A 150 9.91 21.60 -0.49
C VAL A 150 10.35 22.75 0.42
N ARG A 151 10.10 22.60 1.72
CA ARG A 151 10.56 23.53 2.76
C ARG A 151 11.95 23.19 3.24
N GLU A 152 12.18 21.90 3.42
CA GLU A 152 13.45 21.32 3.87
C GLU A 152 13.80 20.10 3.02
N PRO A 153 14.65 20.24 1.99
CA PRO A 153 15.12 19.10 1.22
C PRO A 153 15.93 18.16 2.11
N ASN A 154 15.64 16.86 2.04
CA ASN A 154 16.32 15.86 2.86
C ASN A 154 16.39 14.49 2.19
N GLU A 155 17.25 13.61 2.72
CA GLU A 155 17.43 12.22 2.29
C GLU A 155 16.85 11.22 3.31
N ASP A 156 15.91 11.64 4.14
CA ASP A 156 15.29 10.81 5.16
C ASP A 156 14.57 9.61 4.53
N THR A 157 14.61 8.49 5.21
CA THR A 157 13.83 7.31 4.87
C THR A 157 12.72 7.13 5.89
N LEU A 158 11.47 7.07 5.44
CA LEU A 158 10.29 6.76 6.23
C LEU A 158 9.77 5.37 5.86
N VAL A 159 9.41 4.57 6.83
CA VAL A 159 8.93 3.20 6.63
C VAL A 159 7.51 3.06 7.17
N PHE A 160 6.61 2.53 6.34
CA PHE A 160 5.20 2.29 6.67
C PHE A 160 4.90 0.81 6.59
N PHE A 161 4.46 0.20 7.70
CA PHE A 161 3.94 -1.16 7.72
C PHE A 161 2.41 -1.09 7.67
N CYS A 162 1.82 -1.53 6.57
CA CYS A 162 0.39 -1.34 6.31
C CYS A 162 -0.22 -2.50 5.49
N HIS A 163 -1.13 -2.20 4.57
CA HIS A 163 -1.98 -3.16 3.87
C HIS A 163 -2.03 -2.87 2.38
N LEU A 164 -2.57 -3.82 1.59
CA LEU A 164 -2.64 -3.72 0.13
C LEU A 164 -3.44 -2.50 -0.34
N GLY A 165 -4.68 -2.41 0.08
CA GLY A 165 -5.57 -1.37 -0.42
C GLY A 165 -5.15 0.02 0.02
N LEU A 166 -4.73 0.16 1.26
CA LEU A 166 -4.16 1.41 1.76
C LEU A 166 -2.87 1.76 1.01
N GLY A 167 -1.94 0.81 0.88
CA GLY A 167 -0.68 1.04 0.17
C GLY A 167 -0.88 1.50 -1.27
N CYS A 168 -1.84 0.90 -1.99
CA CYS A 168 -2.25 1.34 -3.32
C CYS A 168 -2.83 2.77 -3.31
N ALA A 169 -3.65 3.12 -2.30
CA ALA A 169 -4.18 4.47 -2.17
C ALA A 169 -3.07 5.50 -1.95
N LEU A 170 -2.12 5.23 -1.05
CA LEU A 170 -0.97 6.11 -0.82
C LEU A 170 -0.11 6.26 -2.09
N LEU A 171 0.21 5.14 -2.77
CA LEU A 171 0.97 5.16 -4.01
C LEU A 171 0.25 5.93 -5.11
N SER A 172 -1.06 5.73 -5.29
CA SER A 172 -1.85 6.42 -6.31
C SER A 172 -1.86 7.94 -6.10
N HIS A 173 -1.96 8.39 -4.84
CA HIS A 173 -1.89 9.80 -4.47
C HIS A 173 -0.52 10.41 -4.77
N LEU A 174 0.56 9.73 -4.38
CA LEU A 174 1.93 10.18 -4.62
C LEU A 174 2.27 10.22 -6.12
N MET A 175 1.71 9.31 -6.92
CA MET A 175 1.95 9.19 -8.36
C MET A 175 0.89 9.93 -9.21
N ASN A 176 -0.11 10.57 -8.60
CA ASN A 176 -1.19 11.28 -9.27
C ASN A 176 -1.96 10.40 -10.27
N CYS A 177 -2.32 9.18 -9.90
CA CYS A 177 -3.13 8.28 -10.72
C CYS A 177 -4.34 7.77 -9.94
N SER A 178 -5.30 7.16 -10.65
CA SER A 178 -6.45 6.54 -9.99
C SER A 178 -6.02 5.35 -9.12
N PRO A 179 -6.54 5.20 -7.89
CA PRO A 179 -6.26 4.02 -7.07
C PRO A 179 -6.75 2.72 -7.73
N MET A 180 -7.77 2.75 -8.59
CA MET A 180 -8.24 1.58 -9.35
C MET A 180 -7.15 0.99 -10.24
N VAL A 181 -6.27 1.83 -10.81
CA VAL A 181 -5.16 1.35 -11.63
C VAL A 181 -4.20 0.47 -10.83
N LEU A 182 -3.95 0.83 -9.56
CA LEU A 182 -3.07 0.06 -8.69
C LEU A 182 -3.79 -1.12 -8.04
N TRP A 183 -5.01 -0.92 -7.56
CA TRP A 183 -5.81 -1.99 -6.94
C TRP A 183 -6.05 -3.17 -7.88
N GLN A 184 -6.26 -2.89 -9.16
CA GLN A 184 -6.62 -3.89 -10.18
C GLN A 184 -5.44 -4.29 -11.07
N GLY A 185 -4.45 -3.41 -11.22
CA GLY A 185 -3.35 -3.59 -12.17
C GLY A 185 -2.06 -4.10 -11.54
N THR A 186 -1.98 -4.22 -10.21
CA THR A 186 -0.77 -4.70 -9.53
C THR A 186 -1.05 -5.89 -8.63
N VAL A 187 -0.09 -6.80 -8.54
CA VAL A 187 -0.05 -7.84 -7.53
C VAL A 187 1.07 -7.51 -6.56
N MET A 188 0.72 -7.17 -5.33
CA MET A 188 1.68 -6.97 -4.25
C MET A 188 1.58 -8.14 -3.29
N ALA A 189 2.56 -9.05 -3.37
CA ALA A 189 2.60 -10.21 -2.49
C ALA A 189 2.81 -9.80 -1.02
N PRO A 190 2.39 -10.64 -0.06
CA PRO A 190 2.70 -10.44 1.35
C PRO A 190 4.17 -10.12 1.61
N SER A 191 4.44 -9.26 2.59
CA SER A 191 5.74 -8.69 2.94
C SER A 191 6.44 -7.84 1.87
N SER A 192 5.81 -7.62 0.71
CA SER A 192 6.42 -6.82 -0.36
C SER A 192 6.66 -5.37 0.03
N VAL A 193 7.64 -4.77 -0.62
CA VAL A 193 8.11 -3.41 -0.38
C VAL A 193 7.93 -2.56 -1.63
N SER A 194 7.14 -1.50 -1.54
CA SER A 194 7.10 -0.47 -2.58
C SER A 194 8.00 0.68 -2.17
N VAL A 195 8.86 1.13 -3.10
CA VAL A 195 9.87 2.16 -2.84
C VAL A 195 9.56 3.39 -3.66
N VAL A 196 9.40 4.52 -3.00
CA VAL A 196 9.10 5.81 -3.63
C VAL A 196 10.14 6.84 -3.22
N TYR A 197 10.61 7.62 -4.18
CA TYR A 197 11.57 8.71 -3.95
C TYR A 197 10.96 10.05 -4.32
N THR A 198 11.36 11.10 -3.59
CA THR A 198 11.19 12.48 -4.08
C THR A 198 12.14 12.75 -5.24
N GLU A 199 11.64 13.47 -6.24
CA GLU A 199 12.44 14.02 -7.33
C GLU A 199 12.28 15.53 -7.33
N GLU A 200 13.35 16.25 -6.99
CA GLU A 200 13.43 17.69 -6.97
C GLU A 200 14.43 18.17 -8.04
N ARG A 201 13.93 18.47 -9.25
CA ARG A 201 14.77 18.96 -10.37
C ARG A 201 14.87 20.48 -10.38
N ARG A 202 14.03 21.17 -9.65
CA ARG A 202 14.06 22.61 -9.40
C ARG A 202 13.95 22.84 -7.91
N PRO A 203 14.75 23.75 -7.34
CA PRO A 203 14.69 24.05 -5.92
C PRO A 203 13.26 24.38 -5.46
N GLY A 204 12.83 23.79 -4.36
CA GLY A 204 11.55 24.08 -3.74
C GLY A 204 10.34 23.35 -4.34
N CYS A 205 10.52 22.50 -5.35
CA CYS A 205 9.42 21.78 -6.00
C CYS A 205 9.78 20.32 -6.25
N ALA A 206 9.03 19.40 -5.66
CA ALA A 206 9.23 17.96 -5.82
C ALA A 206 7.97 17.24 -6.29
N CYS A 207 8.18 16.10 -6.93
CA CYS A 207 7.19 15.04 -7.11
C CYS A 207 7.70 13.73 -6.50
N PHE A 208 6.84 12.74 -6.37
CA PHE A 208 7.21 11.39 -5.96
C PHE A 208 7.24 10.44 -7.15
N ARG A 209 8.23 9.53 -7.16
CA ARG A 209 8.37 8.51 -8.21
C ARG A 209 8.61 7.15 -7.58
N ALA A 210 7.83 6.16 -8.00
CA ALA A 210 8.03 4.78 -7.58
C ALA A 210 9.24 4.18 -8.32
N ALA A 211 10.21 3.68 -7.57
CA ALA A 211 11.34 2.92 -8.09
C ALA A 211 11.01 1.43 -8.18
N SER A 212 10.14 0.93 -7.28
CA SER A 212 9.58 -0.41 -7.34
C SER A 212 8.20 -0.43 -6.67
N ILE A 213 7.34 -1.32 -7.12
CA ILE A 213 6.03 -1.62 -6.53
C ILE A 213 5.98 -3.11 -6.29
N GLY A 214 5.72 -3.53 -5.03
CA GLY A 214 5.55 -4.94 -4.69
C GLY A 214 6.84 -5.78 -4.74
N ASP A 215 8.02 -5.19 -4.51
CA ASP A 215 9.31 -5.89 -4.54
C ASP A 215 9.43 -6.90 -3.39
N VAL A 216 9.73 -8.14 -3.75
CA VAL A 216 9.92 -9.30 -2.84
C VAL A 216 11.35 -9.84 -2.88
N SER A 217 12.32 -9.06 -3.32
CA SER A 217 13.73 -9.49 -3.46
C SER A 217 14.32 -10.09 -2.18
N HIS A 218 13.86 -9.67 -1.00
CA HIS A 218 14.27 -10.22 0.29
C HIS A 218 13.84 -11.68 0.48
N LEU A 219 12.74 -12.11 -0.14
CA LEU A 219 12.30 -13.50 -0.11
C LEU A 219 13.19 -14.37 -1.01
N TYR A 220 13.41 -13.95 -2.26
CA TYR A 220 14.28 -14.65 -3.19
C TYR A 220 15.72 -14.74 -2.69
N ALA A 221 16.23 -13.67 -2.06
CA ALA A 221 17.55 -13.69 -1.43
C ALA A 221 17.66 -14.71 -0.29
N ALA A 222 16.54 -15.07 0.34
CA ALA A 222 16.45 -16.10 1.37
C ALA A 222 16.05 -17.49 0.82
N GLY A 223 15.94 -17.65 -0.51
CA GLY A 223 15.50 -18.89 -1.13
C GLY A 223 14.01 -19.22 -0.92
N LEU A 224 13.19 -18.19 -0.64
CA LEU A 224 11.75 -18.33 -0.42
C LEU A 224 10.97 -17.81 -1.62
N ALA A 225 9.91 -18.51 -2.02
CA ALA A 225 8.92 -17.99 -2.94
C ALA A 225 7.93 -17.07 -2.18
N PRO A 226 7.38 -16.01 -2.83
CA PRO A 226 6.29 -15.23 -2.26
C PRO A 226 5.05 -16.09 -2.05
N SER A 227 4.25 -15.77 -1.02
CA SER A 227 2.97 -16.46 -0.83
C SER A 227 1.97 -16.06 -1.91
N PHE A 228 0.98 -16.92 -2.17
CA PHE A 228 -0.05 -16.72 -3.20
C PHE A 228 -1.21 -15.83 -2.73
N ALA A 229 -1.26 -15.43 -1.48
CA ALA A 229 -2.42 -14.84 -0.81
C ALA A 229 -3.00 -13.57 -1.46
N ALA A 230 -2.24 -12.86 -2.30
CA ALA A 230 -2.67 -11.62 -2.94
C ALA A 230 -3.08 -11.80 -4.42
N ARG A 231 -3.27 -13.03 -4.91
CA ARG A 231 -3.51 -13.30 -6.34
C ARG A 231 -4.84 -14.00 -6.56
N PHE A 232 -5.44 -13.75 -7.72
CA PHE A 232 -6.57 -14.50 -8.26
C PHE A 232 -6.05 -15.61 -9.20
N CYS A 233 -6.97 -16.44 -9.73
CA CYS A 233 -6.61 -17.46 -10.70
C CYS A 233 -6.00 -16.84 -11.97
N GLU A 234 -4.95 -17.45 -12.50
CA GLU A 234 -4.30 -17.01 -13.74
C GLU A 234 -5.04 -17.54 -14.97
N THR A 235 -5.70 -18.67 -14.82
CA THR A 235 -6.50 -19.33 -15.86
C THR A 235 -7.87 -19.67 -15.30
N TYR A 236 -8.93 -19.42 -16.07
CA TYR A 236 -10.31 -19.74 -15.66
C TYR A 236 -10.44 -21.21 -15.24
N GLY A 237 -11.00 -21.42 -14.05
CA GLY A 237 -11.23 -22.75 -13.49
C GLY A 237 -9.99 -23.43 -12.90
N ASN A 238 -8.83 -22.81 -12.96
CA ASN A 238 -7.62 -23.28 -12.31
C ASN A 238 -7.12 -22.26 -11.30
N GLY A 239 -7.17 -22.60 -10.01
CA GLY A 239 -6.65 -21.79 -8.90
C GLY A 239 -5.22 -22.15 -8.53
N ASP A 240 -4.61 -23.16 -9.17
CA ASP A 240 -3.26 -23.60 -8.89
C ASP A 240 -2.24 -22.65 -9.54
N ARG A 241 -1.16 -22.40 -8.83
CA ARG A 241 -0.06 -21.62 -9.34
C ARG A 241 0.83 -22.50 -10.22
N VAL A 242 1.30 -21.96 -11.35
CA VAL A 242 2.08 -22.72 -12.34
C VAL A 242 3.58 -22.45 -12.25
N ASP A 243 4.03 -21.43 -11.55
CA ASP A 243 5.45 -21.04 -11.38
C ASP A 243 6.07 -21.46 -10.05
#